data_f26c076e1729502d4d953a72b6f192de
#
_entry.id   f26c076e1729502d4d953a72b6f192de
#
_cell.length_a   1.000
_cell.length_b   1.000
_cell.length_c   1.000
_cell.angle_alpha   90.00
_cell.angle_beta   90.00
_cell.angle_gamma   90.00
#
_symmetry.space_group_name_H-M   'P 1'
#
loop_
_entity.id
_entity.type
_entity.pdbx_description
1 polymer ?
#
loop_
_entity_poly.entity_id
_entity_poly.type
_entity_poly.pdbx_seq_one_letter_code
_entity_poly.pdbx_strand_id
1 'polypeptide(L)'
;MNAQLLNDIVSAFVAALEAGTVTLGQYSFGLLAIAATLAFYFQVGPQVASGGTGVGDALAGFLLLAIKIGVFYWLVLHLPDLARAAFDTFAQWGATVSGGGFTRQNFVSPAEIVDTGFRMARPLRDFTSNILNFFTTDTWTLLAYQVGYYSVLIGFFVVALHVMMVIIEFNLAALVATVLLPWAVFPALAFYGDFVVAWLTGAMVRVLLTAAMVSLGLPLFQGLKFTLSSGGDPTFYSGVLVGGTAVVFAILSWVLPSRAAAIAGRGVSLGLTGSDVVAGAATGARFATLGVRLPLAAFRTVSPLLKAAL
;
A
#
# COMPACT_ATOMS: atom_id res chain seq x y z
N MET A 1 -5.89 18.09 -24.55
CA MET A 1 -5.12 16.87 -24.31
C MET A 1 -5.99 16.01 -23.41
N ASN A 2 -6.41 14.81 -23.86
CA ASN A 2 -7.38 14.02 -23.09
C ASN A 2 -6.69 13.39 -21.90
N ALA A 3 -6.85 13.98 -20.71
CA ALA A 3 -6.37 13.40 -19.45
C ALA A 3 -6.94 11.97 -19.23
N GLN A 4 -8.06 11.65 -19.86
CA GLN A 4 -8.68 10.32 -19.87
C GLN A 4 -7.74 9.21 -20.36
N LEU A 5 -6.78 9.53 -21.25
CA LEU A 5 -5.80 8.55 -21.74
C LEU A 5 -5.00 7.87 -20.62
N LEU A 6 -4.71 8.60 -19.53
CA LEU A 6 -4.06 8.00 -18.35
C LEU A 6 -4.97 6.99 -17.66
N ASN A 7 -6.25 7.28 -17.53
CA ASN A 7 -7.22 6.35 -16.96
C ASN A 7 -7.40 5.12 -17.84
N ASP A 8 -7.43 5.29 -19.17
CA ASP A 8 -7.57 4.19 -20.11
C ASP A 8 -6.37 3.25 -20.05
N ILE A 9 -5.16 3.79 -19.92
CA ILE A 9 -3.94 3.00 -19.73
C ILE A 9 -4.03 2.21 -18.42
N VAL A 10 -4.35 2.86 -17.29
CA VAL A 10 -4.45 2.19 -16.00
C VAL A 10 -5.50 1.10 -16.03
N SER A 11 -6.69 1.39 -16.55
CA SER A 11 -7.78 0.41 -16.62
C SER A 11 -7.43 -0.79 -17.51
N ALA A 12 -6.74 -0.56 -18.64
CA ALA A 12 -6.27 -1.63 -19.51
C ALA A 12 -5.23 -2.54 -18.82
N PHE A 13 -4.25 -1.94 -18.09
CA PHE A 13 -3.28 -2.70 -17.33
C PHE A 13 -3.92 -3.48 -16.18
N VAL A 14 -4.80 -2.85 -15.40
CA VAL A 14 -5.50 -3.51 -14.30
C VAL A 14 -6.36 -4.66 -14.83
N ALA A 15 -7.13 -4.45 -15.88
CA ALA A 15 -7.95 -5.49 -16.50
C ALA A 15 -7.09 -6.68 -17.02
N ALA A 16 -5.95 -6.40 -17.63
CA ALA A 16 -5.02 -7.44 -18.08
C ALA A 16 -4.42 -8.24 -16.92
N LEU A 17 -4.02 -7.56 -15.83
CA LEU A 17 -3.48 -8.20 -14.63
C LEU A 17 -4.55 -9.02 -13.90
N GLU A 18 -5.77 -8.52 -13.80
CA GLU A 18 -6.90 -9.25 -13.20
C GLU A 18 -7.26 -10.51 -14.02
N ALA A 19 -7.34 -10.39 -15.35
CA ALA A 19 -7.55 -11.54 -16.22
C ALA A 19 -6.40 -12.56 -16.09
N GLY A 20 -5.15 -12.09 -15.98
CA GLY A 20 -3.98 -12.90 -15.68
C GLY A 20 -4.09 -13.62 -14.34
N THR A 21 -4.55 -12.94 -13.30
CA THR A 21 -4.72 -13.52 -11.96
C THR A 21 -5.75 -14.66 -11.97
N VAL A 22 -6.88 -14.47 -12.66
CA VAL A 22 -7.91 -15.51 -12.82
C VAL A 22 -7.36 -16.70 -13.60
N THR A 23 -6.66 -16.47 -14.71
CA THR A 23 -6.08 -17.53 -15.52
C THR A 23 -5.00 -18.32 -14.77
N LEU A 24 -4.09 -17.60 -14.09
CA LEU A 24 -3.04 -18.23 -13.27
C LEU A 24 -3.61 -18.94 -12.04
N GLY A 25 -4.74 -18.46 -11.50
CA GLY A 25 -5.46 -19.13 -10.42
C GLY A 25 -5.84 -20.57 -10.76
N GLN A 26 -6.25 -20.86 -12.00
CA GLN A 26 -6.54 -22.22 -12.46
C GLN A 26 -5.30 -23.12 -12.44
N TYR A 27 -4.14 -22.60 -12.86
CA TYR A 27 -2.88 -23.35 -12.81
C TYR A 27 -2.34 -23.48 -11.39
N SER A 28 -2.64 -22.55 -10.51
CA SER A 28 -2.21 -22.55 -9.11
C SER A 28 -2.77 -23.74 -8.31
N PHE A 29 -3.94 -24.26 -8.69
CA PHE A 29 -4.46 -25.51 -8.11
C PHE A 29 -3.59 -26.72 -8.45
N GLY A 30 -3.08 -26.79 -9.68
CA GLY A 30 -2.12 -27.84 -10.07
C GLY A 30 -0.82 -27.74 -9.26
N LEU A 31 -0.30 -26.51 -9.09
CA LEU A 31 0.88 -26.27 -8.26
C LEU A 31 0.63 -26.62 -6.79
N LEU A 32 -0.54 -26.32 -6.26
CA LEU A 32 -0.93 -26.66 -4.90
C LEU A 32 -1.00 -28.18 -4.70
N ALA A 33 -1.54 -28.93 -5.69
CA ALA A 33 -1.57 -30.39 -5.64
C ALA A 33 -0.16 -31.01 -5.64
N ILE A 34 0.75 -30.48 -6.47
CA ILE A 34 2.15 -30.88 -6.49
C ILE A 34 2.82 -30.59 -5.14
N ALA A 35 2.68 -29.36 -4.64
CA ALA A 35 3.27 -28.94 -3.36
C ALA A 35 2.71 -29.77 -2.18
N ALA A 36 1.42 -30.08 -2.19
CA ALA A 36 0.75 -30.91 -1.20
C ALA A 36 1.28 -32.37 -1.23
N THR A 37 1.46 -32.94 -2.42
CA THR A 37 2.02 -34.29 -2.59
C THR A 37 3.45 -34.37 -2.08
N LEU A 38 4.29 -33.37 -2.42
CA LEU A 38 5.65 -33.27 -1.90
C LEU A 38 5.67 -33.10 -0.38
N ALA A 39 4.81 -32.22 0.16
CA ALA A 39 4.70 -32.01 1.59
C ALA A 39 4.29 -33.31 2.31
N PHE A 40 3.32 -34.04 1.78
CA PHE A 40 2.91 -35.33 2.31
C PHE A 40 4.07 -36.33 2.34
N TYR A 41 4.76 -36.49 1.19
CA TYR A 41 5.89 -37.42 1.10
C TYR A 41 7.01 -37.10 2.10
N PHE A 42 7.39 -35.86 2.22
CA PHE A 42 8.51 -35.44 3.08
C PHE A 42 8.14 -35.28 4.55
N GLN A 43 6.90 -34.96 4.91
CA GLN A 43 6.48 -34.78 6.31
C GLN A 43 5.92 -36.05 6.91
N VAL A 44 5.02 -36.75 6.21
CA VAL A 44 4.31 -37.90 6.75
C VAL A 44 5.05 -39.21 6.42
N GLY A 45 5.68 -39.30 5.24
CA GLY A 45 6.41 -40.49 4.81
C GLY A 45 7.45 -40.99 5.82
N PRO A 46 8.38 -40.19 6.31
CA PRO A 46 9.36 -40.61 7.32
C PRO A 46 8.75 -41.06 8.65
N GLN A 47 7.65 -40.42 9.09
CA GLN A 47 6.95 -40.76 10.33
C GLN A 47 6.31 -42.16 10.23
N VAL A 48 5.73 -42.47 9.08
CA VAL A 48 5.13 -43.78 8.82
C VAL A 48 6.21 -44.86 8.64
N ALA A 49 7.33 -44.55 7.95
CA ALA A 49 8.40 -45.50 7.65
C ALA A 49 9.24 -45.85 8.87
N SER A 50 9.40 -44.93 9.86
CA SER A 50 10.24 -45.16 11.02
C SER A 50 9.65 -46.13 12.06
N GLY A 51 8.35 -46.40 11.99
CA GLY A 51 7.64 -47.32 12.91
C GLY A 51 7.71 -46.92 14.41
N GLY A 52 8.46 -45.84 14.72
CA GLY A 52 8.76 -45.45 16.09
C GLY A 52 7.81 -44.40 16.68
N THR A 53 7.05 -43.73 15.84
CA THR A 53 6.02 -42.78 16.28
C THR A 53 4.68 -43.51 16.37
N GLY A 54 3.94 -43.30 17.46
CA GLY A 54 2.62 -43.91 17.62
C GLY A 54 1.70 -43.49 16.46
N VAL A 55 0.76 -44.36 16.06
CA VAL A 55 -0.24 -44.08 15.03
C VAL A 55 -0.94 -42.72 15.26
N GLY A 56 -1.05 -42.30 16.51
CA GLY A 56 -1.60 -41.00 16.89
C GLY A 56 -0.78 -39.81 16.39
N ASP A 57 0.55 -39.88 16.45
CA ASP A 57 1.42 -38.77 16.00
C ASP A 57 1.42 -38.64 14.48
N ALA A 58 1.41 -39.79 13.76
CA ALA A 58 1.30 -39.78 12.31
C ALA A 58 -0.07 -39.21 11.85
N LEU A 59 -1.15 -39.57 12.56
CA LEU A 59 -2.48 -39.05 12.29
C LEU A 59 -2.56 -37.52 12.56
N ALA A 60 -1.97 -37.05 13.67
CA ALA A 60 -1.90 -35.64 13.99
C ALA A 60 -1.13 -34.84 12.91
N GLY A 61 0.01 -35.35 12.46
CA GLY A 61 0.79 -34.74 11.37
C GLY A 61 0.00 -34.67 10.05
N PHE A 62 -0.73 -35.72 9.71
CA PHE A 62 -1.61 -35.76 8.54
C PHE A 62 -2.75 -34.73 8.66
N LEU A 63 -3.42 -34.64 9.81
CA LEU A 63 -4.50 -33.67 10.03
C LEU A 63 -4.01 -32.24 9.93
N LEU A 64 -2.86 -31.91 10.53
CA LEU A 64 -2.26 -30.57 10.42
C LEU A 64 -1.93 -30.23 8.96
N LEU A 65 -1.37 -31.18 8.21
CA LEU A 65 -1.09 -30.98 6.79
C LEU A 65 -2.38 -30.78 6.00
N ALA A 66 -3.42 -31.58 6.26
CA ALA A 66 -4.71 -31.44 5.60
C ALA A 66 -5.36 -30.07 5.86
N ILE A 67 -5.32 -29.59 7.11
CA ILE A 67 -5.80 -28.25 7.48
C ILE A 67 -5.00 -27.18 6.74
N LYS A 68 -3.67 -27.29 6.70
CA LYS A 68 -2.79 -26.37 5.99
C LYS A 68 -3.15 -26.31 4.51
N ILE A 69 -3.28 -27.46 3.85
CA ILE A 69 -3.68 -27.54 2.44
C ILE A 69 -5.05 -26.89 2.22
N GLY A 70 -6.03 -27.15 3.11
CA GLY A 70 -7.38 -26.56 3.02
C GLY A 70 -7.37 -25.04 3.13
N VAL A 71 -6.58 -24.48 4.06
CA VAL A 71 -6.42 -23.03 4.21
C VAL A 71 -5.79 -22.41 2.96
N PHE A 72 -4.71 -22.99 2.44
CA PHE A 72 -4.08 -22.45 1.24
C PHE A 72 -4.95 -22.62 -0.01
N TYR A 73 -5.69 -23.72 -0.11
CA TYR A 73 -6.68 -23.93 -1.18
C TYR A 73 -7.75 -22.81 -1.16
N TRP A 74 -8.33 -22.55 0.01
CA TRP A 74 -9.32 -21.49 0.18
C TRP A 74 -8.72 -20.11 -0.16
N LEU A 75 -7.49 -19.84 0.31
CA LEU A 75 -6.80 -18.59 0.08
C LEU A 75 -6.51 -18.35 -1.40
N VAL A 76 -6.01 -19.36 -2.12
CA VAL A 76 -5.76 -19.27 -3.58
C VAL A 76 -7.05 -19.02 -4.34
N LEU A 77 -8.15 -19.70 -3.94
CA LEU A 77 -9.45 -19.55 -4.59
C LEU A 77 -10.01 -18.12 -4.45
N HIS A 78 -9.86 -17.51 -3.27
CA HIS A 78 -10.44 -16.19 -2.98
C HIS A 78 -9.43 -15.05 -3.08
N LEU A 79 -8.18 -15.32 -3.47
CA LEU A 79 -7.12 -14.30 -3.53
C LEU A 79 -7.48 -13.08 -4.39
N PRO A 80 -8.10 -13.24 -5.59
CA PRO A 80 -8.48 -12.08 -6.40
C PRO A 80 -9.48 -11.17 -5.68
N ASP A 81 -10.48 -11.75 -5.04
CA ASP A 81 -11.53 -11.00 -4.33
C ASP A 81 -10.98 -10.35 -3.05
N LEU A 82 -10.13 -11.07 -2.31
CA LEU A 82 -9.44 -10.55 -1.14
C LEU A 82 -8.49 -9.40 -1.50
N ALA A 83 -7.76 -9.51 -2.59
CA ALA A 83 -6.86 -8.46 -3.05
C ALA A 83 -7.64 -7.19 -3.44
N ARG A 84 -8.75 -7.33 -4.18
CA ARG A 84 -9.62 -6.19 -4.50
C ARG A 84 -10.20 -5.54 -3.24
N ALA A 85 -10.78 -6.33 -2.35
CA ALA A 85 -11.34 -5.82 -1.11
C ALA A 85 -10.30 -5.11 -0.25
N ALA A 86 -9.08 -5.65 -0.17
CA ALA A 86 -7.97 -5.02 0.52
C ALA A 86 -7.57 -3.69 -0.14
N PHE A 87 -7.35 -3.67 -1.45
CA PHE A 87 -7.05 -2.44 -2.19
C PHE A 87 -8.09 -1.36 -1.92
N ASP A 88 -9.37 -1.70 -2.07
CA ASP A 88 -10.49 -0.79 -1.88
C ASP A 88 -10.54 -0.22 -0.46
N THR A 89 -10.34 -1.09 0.53
CA THR A 89 -10.35 -0.70 1.95
C THR A 89 -9.19 0.25 2.27
N PHE A 90 -7.98 -0.09 1.85
CA PHE A 90 -6.80 0.74 2.14
C PHE A 90 -6.81 2.06 1.35
N ALA A 91 -7.27 2.06 0.11
CA ALA A 91 -7.48 3.27 -0.68
C ALA A 91 -8.53 4.20 -0.05
N GLN A 92 -9.65 3.62 0.42
CA GLN A 92 -10.70 4.37 1.12
C GLN A 92 -10.20 4.95 2.44
N TRP A 93 -9.49 4.18 3.25
CA TRP A 93 -8.91 4.69 4.51
C TRP A 93 -7.95 5.84 4.26
N GLY A 94 -7.05 5.71 3.27
CA GLY A 94 -6.17 6.80 2.88
C GLY A 94 -6.92 8.05 2.41
N ALA A 95 -7.97 7.87 1.62
CA ALA A 95 -8.80 8.96 1.13
C ALA A 95 -9.54 9.73 2.25
N THR A 96 -9.95 9.05 3.32
CA THR A 96 -10.68 9.67 4.45
C THR A 96 -9.82 10.53 5.37
N VAL A 97 -8.49 10.45 5.27
CA VAL A 97 -7.56 11.20 6.15
C VAL A 97 -7.75 12.72 6.05
N SER A 98 -8.18 13.24 4.90
CA SER A 98 -8.42 14.68 4.70
C SER A 98 -9.78 15.20 5.20
N GLY A 99 -10.60 14.34 5.79
CA GLY A 99 -11.90 14.76 6.33
C GLY A 99 -13.03 14.90 5.31
N GLY A 100 -12.93 14.31 4.10
CA GLY A 100 -14.12 14.05 3.27
C GLY A 100 -14.22 14.75 1.92
N GLY A 101 -13.20 15.43 1.43
CA GLY A 101 -13.21 16.05 0.10
C GLY A 101 -12.68 15.14 -1.03
N PHE A 102 -12.03 14.04 -0.67
CA PHE A 102 -11.38 13.11 -1.59
C PHE A 102 -11.96 11.72 -1.41
N THR A 103 -12.26 11.02 -2.50
CA THR A 103 -12.85 9.69 -2.48
C THR A 103 -11.93 8.65 -3.11
N ARG A 104 -12.20 7.36 -2.88
CA ARG A 104 -11.51 6.27 -3.57
C ARG A 104 -11.54 6.46 -5.10
N GLN A 105 -12.67 6.91 -5.66
CA GLN A 105 -12.80 7.11 -7.12
C GLN A 105 -11.80 8.15 -7.63
N ASN A 106 -11.59 9.23 -6.91
CA ASN A 106 -10.58 10.24 -7.23
C ASN A 106 -9.16 9.70 -7.18
N PHE A 107 -8.88 8.78 -6.23
CA PHE A 107 -7.57 8.11 -6.15
C PHE A 107 -7.31 7.19 -7.33
N VAL A 108 -8.30 6.41 -7.75
CA VAL A 108 -8.18 5.46 -8.88
C VAL A 108 -8.14 6.18 -10.24
N SER A 109 -8.37 7.49 -10.28
CA SER A 109 -8.37 8.32 -11.50
C SER A 109 -7.15 9.25 -11.58
N PRO A 110 -5.99 8.81 -12.10
CA PRO A 110 -4.82 9.67 -12.27
C PRO A 110 -5.08 10.90 -13.13
N ALA A 111 -6.00 10.79 -14.09
CA ALA A 111 -6.43 11.91 -14.93
C ALA A 111 -7.02 13.06 -14.11
N GLU A 112 -7.77 12.76 -13.04
CA GLU A 112 -8.38 13.77 -12.18
C GLU A 112 -7.34 14.53 -11.35
N ILE A 113 -6.26 13.85 -10.95
CA ILE A 113 -5.12 14.46 -10.27
C ILE A 113 -4.43 15.46 -11.21
N VAL A 114 -4.20 15.07 -12.47
CA VAL A 114 -3.61 15.96 -13.48
C VAL A 114 -4.52 17.15 -13.77
N ASP A 115 -5.84 16.92 -13.93
CA ASP A 115 -6.82 18.01 -14.15
C ASP A 115 -6.85 18.98 -12.97
N THR A 116 -6.74 18.45 -11.75
CA THR A 116 -6.60 19.29 -10.56
C THR A 116 -5.33 20.14 -10.60
N GLY A 117 -4.21 19.57 -11.04
CA GLY A 117 -2.97 20.33 -11.29
C GLY A 117 -3.18 21.47 -12.29
N PHE A 118 -3.86 21.23 -13.39
CA PHE A 118 -4.21 22.28 -14.36
C PHE A 118 -5.11 23.36 -13.75
N ARG A 119 -6.11 22.98 -12.96
CA ARG A 119 -6.98 23.93 -12.25
C ARG A 119 -6.23 24.78 -11.25
N MET A 120 -5.26 24.20 -10.54
CA MET A 120 -4.43 24.92 -9.55
C MET A 120 -3.40 25.84 -10.25
N ALA A 121 -2.91 25.47 -11.42
CA ALA A 121 -1.95 26.26 -12.18
C ALA A 121 -2.59 27.44 -12.93
N ARG A 122 -3.92 27.43 -13.18
CA ARG A 122 -4.62 28.51 -13.92
C ARG A 122 -4.32 29.92 -13.45
N PRO A 123 -4.39 30.27 -12.14
CA PRO A 123 -4.12 31.64 -11.70
C PRO A 123 -2.73 32.15 -12.07
N LEU A 124 -1.71 31.26 -12.04
CA LEU A 124 -0.35 31.61 -12.44
C LEU A 124 -0.28 31.89 -13.95
N ARG A 125 -0.95 31.07 -14.75
CA ARG A 125 -1.03 31.27 -16.20
C ARG A 125 -1.76 32.55 -16.58
N ASP A 126 -2.94 32.78 -15.96
CA ASP A 126 -3.79 33.95 -16.26
C ASP A 126 -3.05 35.25 -15.93
N PHE A 127 -2.25 35.23 -14.85
CA PHE A 127 -1.39 36.34 -14.49
C PHE A 127 -0.31 36.60 -15.56
N THR A 128 0.38 35.56 -16.04
CA THR A 128 1.46 35.71 -17.03
C THR A 128 0.96 35.98 -18.47
N SER A 129 -0.28 35.59 -18.78
CA SER A 129 -0.90 35.82 -20.08
C SER A 129 -1.53 37.20 -20.23
N ASN A 130 -1.68 37.96 -19.17
CA ASN A 130 -2.26 39.31 -19.24
C ASN A 130 -1.23 40.30 -19.73
N ILE A 131 -1.52 40.93 -20.90
CA ILE A 131 -0.66 41.92 -21.53
C ILE A 131 -0.37 43.12 -20.62
N LEU A 132 -1.33 43.55 -19.82
CA LEU A 132 -1.13 44.67 -18.89
C LEU A 132 -0.04 44.31 -17.82
N ASN A 133 -0.05 43.09 -17.32
CA ASN A 133 0.96 42.66 -16.36
C ASN A 133 2.36 42.60 -16.97
N PHE A 134 2.48 42.34 -18.27
CA PHE A 134 3.76 42.35 -18.97
C PHE A 134 4.45 43.73 -18.96
N PHE A 135 3.66 44.81 -19.01
CA PHE A 135 4.18 46.18 -18.99
C PHE A 135 4.30 46.80 -17.60
N THR A 136 3.55 46.28 -16.59
CA THR A 136 3.48 46.87 -15.27
C THR A 136 4.26 46.08 -14.23
N THR A 137 4.59 44.83 -14.51
CA THR A 137 5.24 43.92 -13.56
C THR A 137 6.70 43.71 -13.89
N ASP A 138 7.55 43.58 -12.87
CA ASP A 138 8.96 43.27 -13.02
C ASP A 138 9.17 41.90 -13.72
N THR A 139 10.12 41.85 -14.64
CA THR A 139 10.45 40.66 -15.46
C THR A 139 10.75 39.43 -14.64
N TRP A 140 11.42 39.62 -13.48
CA TRP A 140 11.74 38.51 -12.56
C TRP A 140 10.49 37.91 -11.92
N THR A 141 9.50 38.74 -11.60
CA THR A 141 8.22 38.29 -11.06
C THR A 141 7.44 37.49 -12.12
N LEU A 142 7.38 37.97 -13.37
CA LEU A 142 6.77 37.21 -14.47
C LEU A 142 7.44 35.84 -14.68
N LEU A 143 8.79 35.81 -14.65
CA LEU A 143 9.54 34.57 -14.77
C LEU A 143 9.23 33.61 -13.61
N ALA A 144 9.14 34.11 -12.37
CA ALA A 144 8.81 33.29 -11.20
C ALA A 144 7.41 32.64 -11.32
N TYR A 145 6.42 33.38 -11.82
CA TYR A 145 5.07 32.85 -12.07
C TYR A 145 5.06 31.82 -13.19
N GLN A 146 5.83 32.03 -14.25
CA GLN A 146 5.94 31.08 -15.36
C GLN A 146 6.62 29.79 -14.90
N VAL A 147 7.71 29.86 -14.16
CA VAL A 147 8.38 28.72 -13.56
C VAL A 147 7.46 28.02 -12.55
N GLY A 148 6.75 28.78 -11.72
CA GLY A 148 5.74 28.26 -10.79
C GLY A 148 4.64 27.47 -11.50
N TYR A 149 4.12 28.01 -12.61
CA TYR A 149 3.12 27.32 -13.44
C TYR A 149 3.60 25.94 -13.92
N TYR A 150 4.77 25.86 -14.53
CA TYR A 150 5.31 24.59 -15.00
C TYR A 150 5.65 23.64 -13.86
N SER A 151 6.14 24.16 -12.75
CA SER A 151 6.45 23.36 -11.56
C SER A 151 5.21 22.70 -10.98
N VAL A 152 4.07 23.41 -10.93
CA VAL A 152 2.78 22.82 -10.49
C VAL A 152 2.34 21.74 -11.45
N LEU A 153 2.37 21.98 -12.76
CA LEU A 153 1.97 20.97 -13.74
C LEU A 153 2.82 19.71 -13.67
N ILE A 154 4.15 19.87 -13.64
CA ILE A 154 5.08 18.73 -13.52
C ILE A 154 4.88 18.02 -12.18
N GLY A 155 4.73 18.75 -11.09
CA GLY A 155 4.50 18.17 -9.76
C GLY A 155 3.27 17.28 -9.71
N PHE A 156 2.11 17.77 -10.19
CA PHE A 156 0.87 16.99 -10.20
C PHE A 156 0.93 15.83 -11.21
N PHE A 157 1.63 16.00 -12.34
CA PHE A 157 1.86 14.91 -13.28
C PHE A 157 2.70 13.79 -12.66
N VAL A 158 3.77 14.12 -11.93
CA VAL A 158 4.58 13.15 -11.20
C VAL A 158 3.76 12.42 -10.13
N VAL A 159 2.90 13.14 -9.39
CA VAL A 159 1.99 12.51 -8.42
C VAL A 159 1.03 11.54 -9.11
N ALA A 160 0.43 11.93 -10.24
CA ALA A 160 -0.47 11.07 -11.02
C ALA A 160 0.24 9.80 -11.52
N LEU A 161 1.47 9.93 -12.03
CA LEU A 161 2.30 8.79 -12.43
C LEU A 161 2.61 7.88 -11.23
N HIS A 162 2.92 8.46 -10.07
CA HIS A 162 3.18 7.65 -8.88
C HIS A 162 1.95 6.86 -8.44
N VAL A 163 0.77 7.48 -8.44
CA VAL A 163 -0.50 6.79 -8.15
C VAL A 163 -0.73 5.64 -9.15
N MET A 164 -0.52 5.88 -10.44
CA MET A 164 -0.62 4.85 -11.47
C MET A 164 0.32 3.66 -11.17
N MET A 165 1.58 3.95 -10.84
CA MET A 165 2.56 2.90 -10.49
C MET A 165 2.13 2.09 -9.27
N VAL A 166 1.59 2.74 -8.23
CA VAL A 166 1.12 2.06 -7.00
C VAL A 166 -0.05 1.13 -7.29
N ILE A 167 -1.00 1.55 -8.14
CA ILE A 167 -2.14 0.72 -8.56
C ILE A 167 -1.65 -0.52 -9.32
N ILE A 168 -0.75 -0.33 -10.29
CA ILE A 168 -0.20 -1.43 -11.09
C ILE A 168 0.63 -2.37 -10.22
N GLU A 169 1.48 -1.84 -9.35
CA GLU A 169 2.33 -2.63 -8.44
C GLU A 169 1.50 -3.51 -7.50
N PHE A 170 0.39 -2.98 -6.97
CA PHE A 170 -0.49 -3.76 -6.11
C PHE A 170 -1.12 -4.94 -6.87
N ASN A 171 -1.65 -4.71 -8.07
CA ASN A 171 -2.24 -5.76 -8.89
C ASN A 171 -1.20 -6.79 -9.36
N LEU A 172 0.03 -6.33 -9.65
CA LEU A 172 1.15 -7.22 -9.97
C LEU A 172 1.54 -8.09 -8.76
N ALA A 173 1.54 -7.52 -7.54
CA ALA A 173 1.79 -8.27 -6.33
C ALA A 173 0.73 -9.37 -6.10
N ALA A 174 -0.55 -9.06 -6.36
CA ALA A 174 -1.64 -10.03 -6.28
C ALA A 174 -1.49 -11.16 -7.30
N LEU A 175 -1.09 -10.83 -8.55
CA LEU A 175 -0.83 -11.81 -9.60
C LEU A 175 0.31 -12.76 -9.22
N VAL A 176 1.43 -12.23 -8.74
CA VAL A 176 2.59 -13.04 -8.31
C VAL A 176 2.23 -13.86 -7.07
N ALA A 177 1.44 -13.32 -6.16
CA ALA A 177 0.94 -14.03 -4.98
C ALA A 177 0.16 -15.29 -5.38
N THR A 178 -0.65 -15.23 -6.44
CA THR A 178 -1.42 -16.37 -6.95
C THR A 178 -0.53 -17.56 -7.34
N VAL A 179 0.67 -17.29 -7.87
CA VAL A 179 1.62 -18.34 -8.32
C VAL A 179 2.50 -18.85 -7.18
N LEU A 180 2.93 -17.96 -6.28
CA LEU A 180 3.88 -18.32 -5.22
C LEU A 180 3.22 -18.91 -3.97
N LEU A 181 1.98 -18.54 -3.68
CA LEU A 181 1.28 -18.96 -2.47
C LEU A 181 1.12 -20.50 -2.34
N PRO A 182 0.80 -21.25 -3.41
CA PRO A 182 0.70 -22.71 -3.35
C PRO A 182 1.96 -23.39 -2.82
N TRP A 183 3.15 -22.87 -3.15
CA TRP A 183 4.42 -23.44 -2.72
C TRP A 183 4.67 -23.34 -1.21
N ALA A 184 3.99 -22.42 -0.52
CA ALA A 184 4.10 -22.27 0.93
C ALA A 184 3.57 -23.50 1.73
N VAL A 185 2.82 -24.37 1.08
CA VAL A 185 2.37 -25.65 1.68
C VAL A 185 3.57 -26.56 1.93
N PHE A 186 4.55 -26.59 1.01
CA PHE A 186 5.73 -27.41 1.13
C PHE A 186 6.76 -26.76 2.09
N PRO A 187 7.23 -27.45 3.15
CA PRO A 187 8.02 -26.85 4.22
C PRO A 187 9.32 -26.20 3.75
N ALA A 188 10.01 -26.82 2.79
CA ALA A 188 11.26 -26.27 2.25
C ALA A 188 11.06 -24.96 1.46
N LEU A 189 9.84 -24.69 1.00
CA LEU A 189 9.46 -23.51 0.22
C LEU A 189 8.47 -22.60 0.97
N ALA A 190 8.27 -22.83 2.28
CA ALA A 190 7.35 -22.06 3.12
C ALA A 190 7.69 -20.55 3.13
N PHE A 191 8.97 -20.19 2.93
CA PHE A 191 9.42 -18.80 2.82
C PHE A 191 8.74 -18.02 1.68
N TYR A 192 8.22 -18.67 0.64
CA TYR A 192 7.43 -17.99 -0.39
C TYR A 192 6.12 -17.44 0.15
N GLY A 193 5.49 -18.12 1.11
CA GLY A 193 4.31 -17.60 1.79
C GLY A 193 4.61 -16.34 2.58
N ASP A 194 5.68 -16.35 3.36
CA ASP A 194 6.12 -15.18 4.13
C ASP A 194 6.47 -14.01 3.22
N PHE A 195 7.18 -14.27 2.12
CA PHE A 195 7.52 -13.27 1.11
C PHE A 195 6.28 -12.63 0.49
N VAL A 196 5.30 -13.45 0.08
CA VAL A 196 4.05 -12.97 -0.54
C VAL A 196 3.28 -12.07 0.40
N VAL A 197 3.11 -12.50 1.67
CA VAL A 197 2.37 -11.72 2.66
C VAL A 197 3.10 -10.43 3.00
N ALA A 198 4.41 -10.47 3.17
CA ALA A 198 5.22 -9.29 3.41
C ALA A 198 5.12 -8.28 2.25
N TRP A 199 5.21 -8.76 1.00
CA TRP A 199 5.11 -7.92 -0.18
C TRP A 199 3.72 -7.31 -0.33
N LEU A 200 2.66 -8.12 -0.20
CA LEU A 200 1.27 -7.65 -0.30
C LEU A 200 0.95 -6.64 0.81
N THR A 201 1.39 -6.89 2.05
CA THR A 201 1.24 -5.92 3.15
C THR A 201 1.97 -4.61 2.86
N GLY A 202 3.19 -4.68 2.35
CA GLY A 202 3.93 -3.49 1.92
C GLY A 202 3.20 -2.71 0.82
N ALA A 203 2.62 -3.40 -0.16
CA ALA A 203 1.84 -2.79 -1.23
C ALA A 203 0.55 -2.14 -0.70
N MET A 204 -0.18 -2.77 0.24
CA MET A 204 -1.36 -2.20 0.90
C MET A 204 -1.02 -0.91 1.66
N VAL A 205 0.07 -0.90 2.43
CA VAL A 205 0.52 0.30 3.16
C VAL A 205 0.92 1.40 2.19
N ARG A 206 1.52 1.06 1.05
CA ARG A 206 1.83 2.03 -0.01
C ARG A 206 0.57 2.66 -0.59
N VAL A 207 -0.46 1.86 -0.91
CA VAL A 207 -1.77 2.36 -1.38
C VAL A 207 -2.38 3.32 -0.36
N LEU A 208 -2.45 2.91 0.92
CA LEU A 208 -2.98 3.73 2.01
C LEU A 208 -2.30 5.11 2.08
N LEU A 209 -0.97 5.08 2.15
CA LEU A 209 -0.19 6.32 2.36
C LEU A 209 -0.18 7.19 1.12
N THR A 210 -0.16 6.61 -0.08
CA THR A 210 -0.28 7.40 -1.32
C THR A 210 -1.65 8.07 -1.41
N ALA A 211 -2.74 7.35 -1.11
CA ALA A 211 -4.08 7.92 -1.04
C ALA A 211 -4.19 9.01 0.02
N ALA A 212 -3.61 8.81 1.21
CA ALA A 212 -3.55 9.81 2.28
C ALA A 212 -2.77 11.06 1.86
N MET A 213 -1.60 10.90 1.24
CA MET A 213 -0.79 12.02 0.75
C MET A 213 -1.53 12.85 -0.31
N VAL A 214 -2.19 12.18 -1.27
CA VAL A 214 -2.97 12.88 -2.29
C VAL A 214 -4.17 13.60 -1.65
N SER A 215 -4.90 12.94 -0.74
CA SER A 215 -6.06 13.52 -0.07
C SER A 215 -5.71 14.74 0.79
N LEU A 216 -4.57 14.76 1.46
CA LEU A 216 -4.08 15.89 2.24
C LEU A 216 -3.50 17.01 1.37
N GLY A 217 -2.85 16.65 0.27
CA GLY A 217 -2.22 17.62 -0.62
C GLY A 217 -3.21 18.53 -1.34
N LEU A 218 -4.33 17.97 -1.82
CA LEU A 218 -5.32 18.74 -2.58
C LEU A 218 -5.88 19.96 -1.83
N PRO A 219 -6.34 19.86 -0.57
CA PRO A 219 -6.81 21.02 0.20
C PRO A 219 -5.72 22.07 0.44
N LEU A 220 -4.47 21.65 0.65
CA LEU A 220 -3.34 22.57 0.83
C LEU A 220 -3.14 23.45 -0.40
N PHE A 221 -3.18 22.87 -1.60
CA PHE A 221 -3.09 23.63 -2.84
C PHE A 221 -4.31 24.51 -3.10
N GLN A 222 -5.51 24.11 -2.68
CA GLN A 222 -6.70 24.96 -2.75
C GLN A 222 -6.55 26.20 -1.88
N GLY A 223 -5.98 26.07 -0.68
CA GLY A 223 -5.66 27.18 0.19
C GLY A 223 -4.65 28.16 -0.44
N LEU A 224 -3.58 27.64 -1.05
CA LEU A 224 -2.59 28.44 -1.79
C LEU A 224 -3.21 29.19 -2.97
N LYS A 225 -4.11 28.55 -3.74
CA LYS A 225 -4.85 29.20 -4.82
C LYS A 225 -5.68 30.36 -4.31
N PHE A 226 -6.37 30.20 -3.20
CA PHE A 226 -7.17 31.26 -2.59
C PHE A 226 -6.30 32.48 -2.23
N THR A 227 -5.14 32.26 -1.65
CA THR A 227 -4.19 33.34 -1.30
C THR A 227 -3.70 34.10 -2.54
N LEU A 228 -3.44 33.42 -3.67
CA LEU A 228 -3.05 34.04 -4.93
C LEU A 228 -4.20 34.82 -5.60
N SER A 229 -5.45 34.38 -5.41
CA SER A 229 -6.64 34.97 -6.03
C SER A 229 -7.24 36.13 -5.21
N SER A 230 -6.89 36.27 -3.94
CA SER A 230 -7.49 37.26 -3.03
C SER A 230 -6.90 38.68 -3.11
N GLY A 231 -6.19 39.02 -4.21
CA GLY A 231 -5.84 40.40 -4.56
C GLY A 231 -4.61 40.96 -3.84
N GLY A 232 -3.75 40.11 -3.32
CA GLY A 232 -2.41 40.53 -2.88
C GLY A 232 -1.55 40.91 -4.09
N ASP A 233 -0.67 41.92 -3.94
CA ASP A 233 0.27 42.29 -4.99
C ASP A 233 1.11 41.06 -5.41
N PRO A 234 1.23 40.81 -6.70
CA PRO A 234 2.00 39.67 -7.20
C PRO A 234 3.49 39.90 -6.92
N THR A 235 4.05 39.04 -6.10
CA THR A 235 5.45 39.11 -5.71
C THR A 235 6.24 37.95 -6.31
N PHE A 236 7.52 38.18 -6.58
CA PHE A 236 8.45 37.11 -6.97
C PHE A 236 8.37 35.90 -6.02
N TYR A 237 8.29 36.18 -4.71
CA TYR A 237 8.22 35.17 -3.67
C TYR A 237 6.98 34.28 -3.77
N SER A 238 5.81 34.81 -4.09
CA SER A 238 4.57 34.03 -4.22
C SER A 238 4.63 33.03 -5.39
N GLY A 239 5.20 33.41 -6.53
CA GLY A 239 5.41 32.49 -7.66
C GLY A 239 6.35 31.34 -7.31
N VAL A 240 7.48 31.65 -6.69
CA VAL A 240 8.47 30.64 -6.26
C VAL A 240 7.90 29.72 -5.18
N LEU A 241 7.15 30.26 -4.21
CA LEU A 241 6.56 29.49 -3.12
C LEU A 241 5.59 28.42 -3.64
N VAL A 242 4.69 28.79 -4.53
CA VAL A 242 3.70 27.85 -5.10
C VAL A 242 4.38 26.77 -5.92
N GLY A 243 5.32 27.13 -6.79
CA GLY A 243 6.09 26.18 -7.56
C GLY A 243 6.93 25.23 -6.70
N GLY A 244 7.63 25.79 -5.70
CA GLY A 244 8.43 25.03 -4.74
C GLY A 244 7.58 24.06 -3.91
N THR A 245 6.42 24.50 -3.45
CA THR A 245 5.48 23.63 -2.70
C THR A 245 5.01 22.45 -3.56
N ALA A 246 4.74 22.66 -4.85
CA ALA A 246 4.34 21.59 -5.76
C ALA A 246 5.44 20.55 -5.96
N VAL A 247 6.69 20.98 -6.09
CA VAL A 247 7.86 20.09 -6.21
C VAL A 247 8.06 19.29 -4.92
N VAL A 248 8.02 19.95 -3.76
CA VAL A 248 8.15 19.29 -2.46
C VAL A 248 7.03 18.25 -2.28
N PHE A 249 5.80 18.60 -2.63
CA PHE A 249 4.66 17.69 -2.56
C PHE A 249 4.85 16.46 -3.46
N ALA A 250 5.32 16.64 -4.69
CA ALA A 250 5.60 15.54 -5.60
C ALA A 250 6.68 14.59 -5.05
N ILE A 251 7.76 15.15 -4.49
CA ILE A 251 8.84 14.36 -3.86
C ILE A 251 8.32 13.60 -2.64
N LEU A 252 7.57 14.26 -1.76
CA LEU A 252 7.00 13.63 -0.55
C LEU A 252 6.02 12.52 -0.90
N SER A 253 5.12 12.75 -1.87
CA SER A 253 4.17 11.75 -2.36
C SER A 253 4.85 10.50 -2.88
N TRP A 254 6.06 10.62 -3.44
CA TRP A 254 6.84 9.49 -3.95
C TRP A 254 7.64 8.78 -2.85
N VAL A 255 8.38 9.54 -2.05
CA VAL A 255 9.39 9.01 -1.11
C VAL A 255 8.74 8.41 0.13
N LEU A 256 7.75 9.08 0.74
CA LEU A 256 7.18 8.65 2.02
C LEU A 256 6.44 7.31 1.92
N PRO A 257 5.51 7.09 0.97
CA PRO A 257 4.82 5.81 0.85
C PRO A 257 5.77 4.65 0.58
N SER A 258 6.78 4.89 -0.27
CA SER A 258 7.77 3.86 -0.63
C SER A 258 8.63 3.43 0.55
N ARG A 259 9.05 4.37 1.39
CA ARG A 259 9.85 4.07 2.59
C ARG A 259 9.03 3.36 3.66
N ALA A 260 7.81 3.81 3.91
CA ALA A 260 6.93 3.20 4.89
C ALA A 260 6.52 1.77 4.49
N ALA A 261 6.22 1.54 3.22
CA ALA A 261 5.94 0.21 2.68
C ALA A 261 7.11 -0.76 2.88
N ALA A 262 8.35 -0.29 2.66
CA ALA A 262 9.55 -1.09 2.88
C ALA A 262 9.74 -1.49 4.35
N ILE A 263 9.31 -0.66 5.29
CA ILE A 263 9.35 -0.98 6.73
C ILE A 263 8.24 -1.96 7.09
N ALA A 264 7.02 -1.72 6.62
CA ALA A 264 5.85 -2.56 6.90
C ALA A 264 6.03 -3.99 6.37
N GLY A 265 6.58 -4.14 5.16
CA GLY A 265 6.82 -5.45 4.56
C GLY A 265 7.88 -6.30 5.27
N ARG A 266 8.82 -5.68 5.98
CA ARG A 266 9.90 -6.41 6.70
C ARG A 266 9.45 -7.06 8.00
N GLY A 267 8.35 -6.61 8.59
CA GLY A 267 7.88 -7.07 9.91
C GLY A 267 6.88 -8.22 9.87
N VAL A 268 6.43 -8.63 8.67
CA VAL A 268 5.36 -9.61 8.52
C VAL A 268 5.94 -10.96 8.13
N SER A 269 5.72 -11.97 8.97
CA SER A 269 6.02 -13.38 8.70
C SER A 269 4.79 -14.19 9.12
N LEU A 270 4.38 -15.14 8.31
CA LEU A 270 3.26 -16.02 8.65
C LEU A 270 3.63 -17.09 9.68
N GLY A 271 4.92 -17.18 10.03
CA GLY A 271 5.40 -18.21 10.96
C GLY A 271 5.08 -19.62 10.47
N LEU A 272 5.10 -19.84 9.15
CA LEU A 272 4.71 -21.11 8.53
C LEU A 272 5.78 -22.19 8.62
N THR A 273 6.95 -21.86 9.15
CA THR A 273 8.00 -22.84 9.46
C THR A 273 7.48 -23.74 10.58
N GLY A 274 7.50 -25.05 10.35
CA GLY A 274 6.84 -26.02 11.24
C GLY A 274 7.29 -25.99 12.71
N SER A 275 8.46 -25.40 13.02
CA SER A 275 8.92 -25.06 14.36
C SER A 275 8.10 -23.94 15.03
N ASP A 276 7.61 -22.98 14.22
CA ASP A 276 6.95 -21.78 14.75
C ASP A 276 5.47 -22.03 15.05
N VAL A 277 4.82 -22.96 14.35
CA VAL A 277 3.45 -23.38 14.64
C VAL A 277 3.40 -24.13 15.99
N VAL A 278 4.39 -24.97 16.26
CA VAL A 278 4.52 -25.67 17.55
C VAL A 278 4.95 -24.67 18.64
N ALA A 279 5.87 -23.75 18.35
CA ALA A 279 6.29 -22.70 19.26
C ALA A 279 5.14 -21.68 19.51
N GLY A 280 4.36 -21.34 18.49
CA GLY A 280 3.19 -20.47 18.60
C GLY A 280 2.08 -21.10 19.44
N ALA A 281 1.79 -22.39 19.27
CA ALA A 281 0.86 -23.14 20.09
C ALA A 281 1.36 -23.28 21.55
N ALA A 282 2.66 -23.55 21.73
CA ALA A 282 3.29 -23.60 23.06
C ALA A 282 3.36 -22.21 23.73
N THR A 283 3.59 -21.14 22.94
CA THR A 283 3.59 -19.76 23.43
C THR A 283 2.17 -19.28 23.71
N GLY A 284 1.20 -19.61 22.85
CA GLY A 284 -0.22 -19.35 23.09
C GLY A 284 -0.73 -20.04 24.36
N ALA A 285 -0.32 -21.30 24.59
CA ALA A 285 -0.62 -22.00 25.85
C ALA A 285 0.07 -21.35 27.08
N ARG A 286 1.28 -20.80 26.89
CA ARG A 286 1.99 -20.05 27.96
C ARG A 286 1.36 -18.68 28.19
N PHE A 287 0.87 -17.99 27.17
CA PHE A 287 0.11 -16.74 27.35
C PHE A 287 -1.25 -16.98 28.00
N ALA A 288 -1.93 -18.09 27.71
CA ALA A 288 -3.17 -18.46 28.37
C ALA A 288 -2.94 -18.79 29.87
N THR A 289 -1.78 -19.36 30.26
CA THR A 289 -1.40 -19.58 31.62
C THR A 289 -0.76 -18.37 32.32
N LEU A 290 -0.14 -17.44 31.55
CA LEU A 290 0.42 -16.18 32.08
C LEU A 290 -0.64 -15.07 32.21
N GLY A 291 -1.77 -15.18 31.55
CA GLY A 291 -2.89 -14.22 31.64
C GLY A 291 -3.50 -14.06 33.04
N VAL A 292 -3.03 -14.82 34.01
CA VAL A 292 -3.46 -14.73 35.44
C VAL A 292 -2.41 -14.02 36.31
N ARG A 293 -1.22 -13.69 35.81
CA ARG A 293 -0.19 -13.01 36.63
C ARG A 293 0.47 -11.86 35.87
N LEU A 294 -0.31 -10.82 35.51
CA LEU A 294 0.27 -9.49 35.30
C LEU A 294 0.77 -9.01 36.70
N PRO A 295 2.08 -8.77 36.88
CA PRO A 295 2.55 -8.23 38.14
C PRO A 295 2.02 -6.79 38.25
N LEU A 296 1.13 -6.56 39.21
CA LEU A 296 0.67 -5.23 39.66
C LEU A 296 1.82 -4.28 40.04
N ALA A 297 3.06 -4.75 39.98
CA ALA A 297 4.28 -3.97 40.20
C ALA A 297 4.55 -2.92 39.09
N ALA A 298 4.11 -3.13 37.86
CA ALA A 298 4.32 -2.16 36.75
C ALA A 298 3.44 -0.89 36.88
N PHE A 299 2.33 -0.96 37.62
CA PHE A 299 1.48 0.21 37.89
C PHE A 299 1.96 1.09 39.08
N ARG A 300 2.91 0.58 39.90
CA ARG A 300 3.43 1.37 41.03
C ARG A 300 4.52 2.37 40.67
N THR A 301 5.12 2.28 39.51
CA THR A 301 6.21 3.18 39.08
C THR A 301 5.72 4.43 38.34
N VAL A 302 4.44 4.50 37.97
CA VAL A 302 3.89 5.67 37.25
C VAL A 302 3.22 6.68 38.20
N SER A 303 2.91 6.28 39.43
CA SER A 303 2.23 7.15 40.40
C SER A 303 3.05 8.35 40.94
N PRO A 304 4.39 8.36 41.00
CA PRO A 304 5.11 9.54 41.47
C PRO A 304 5.23 10.65 40.37
N LEU A 305 5.15 10.30 39.10
CA LEU A 305 5.26 11.28 38.02
C LEU A 305 3.96 12.07 37.76
N LEU A 306 2.82 11.51 38.10
CA LEU A 306 1.53 12.21 38.01
C LEU A 306 1.26 13.17 39.18
N LYS A 307 1.92 12.99 40.34
CA LYS A 307 1.81 13.90 41.48
C LYS A 307 2.72 15.12 41.41
N ALA A 308 3.64 15.17 40.46
CA ALA A 308 4.51 16.34 40.23
C ALA A 308 3.97 17.29 39.12
N ALA A 309 2.84 16.94 38.50
CA ALA A 309 2.22 17.72 37.39
C ALA A 309 0.82 18.28 37.75
N LEU A 310 0.38 18.13 39.01
CA LEU A 310 -0.78 18.78 39.60
C LEU A 310 -0.31 19.62 40.80
#